data_2c3d384536f9404106b7493b9916c492
#
_entry.id   2c3d384536f9404106b7493b9916c492
#
_cell.length_a   1.000
_cell.length_b   1.000
_cell.length_c   1.000
_cell.angle_alpha   90.00
_cell.angle_beta   90.00
_cell.angle_gamma   90.00
#
_symmetry.space_group_name_H-M   'P 1'
#
loop_
_entity.id
_entity.type
_entity.pdbx_description
1 polymer ?
#
loop_
_entity_poly.entity_id
_entity_poly.type
_entity_poly.pdbx_seq_one_letter_code
_entity_poly.pdbx_strand_id
1 'polypeptide(L)'
;MSIINLNPIGIIHSPYQAIEEMPIQPIGDGSVQGTVVLEAAYAEGLEDIEGFSHLILIYHFHRVRGFDLKVKPFLDDQKHGLFATRAPRRPNPIGLSVVHLLGREDNVLLVDNLDVLDGTPLLDIKPFVPDFDSPMVISVGWLTGKKVQAQQMRSDGRFATGA
;
A
#
# COMPACT_ATOMS: atom_id res chain seq x y z
N MET A 1 -3.85 -4.36 27.47
CA MET A 1 -3.77 -4.86 26.09
C MET A 1 -2.37 -5.41 25.85
N SER A 2 -2.24 -6.57 25.23
CA SER A 2 -0.95 -7.15 24.87
C SER A 2 -0.35 -6.40 23.67
N ILE A 3 0.98 -6.23 23.67
CA ILE A 3 1.71 -5.68 22.54
C ILE A 3 1.83 -6.78 21.47
N ILE A 4 1.55 -6.45 20.21
CA ILE A 4 1.78 -7.33 19.06
C ILE A 4 3.08 -6.87 18.41
N ASN A 5 4.04 -7.78 18.29
CA ASN A 5 5.28 -7.53 17.55
C ASN A 5 5.17 -8.15 16.16
N LEU A 6 5.51 -7.36 15.13
CA LEU A 6 5.58 -7.81 13.74
C LEU A 6 7.03 -7.68 13.27
N ASN A 7 7.53 -8.71 12.59
CA ASN A 7 8.85 -8.70 11.97
C ASN A 7 8.69 -8.46 10.47
N PRO A 8 9.41 -7.50 9.87
CA PRO A 8 9.48 -7.41 8.43
C PRO A 8 10.04 -8.69 7.82
N ILE A 9 9.46 -9.13 6.73
CA ILE A 9 9.92 -10.30 5.96
C ILE A 9 10.74 -9.91 4.73
N GLY A 10 10.86 -8.61 4.45
CA GLY A 10 11.56 -8.07 3.31
C GLY A 10 11.41 -6.57 3.19
N ILE A 11 11.84 -6.03 2.05
CA ILE A 11 11.80 -4.61 1.72
C ILE A 11 11.19 -4.41 0.34
N ILE A 12 10.37 -3.37 0.22
CA ILE A 12 9.81 -2.92 -1.06
C ILE A 12 10.70 -1.78 -1.58
N HIS A 13 11.17 -1.92 -2.82
CA HIS A 13 11.92 -0.89 -3.54
C HIS A 13 11.08 -0.31 -4.66
N SER A 14 11.04 1.01 -4.73
CA SER A 14 10.31 1.78 -5.73
C SER A 14 11.13 2.99 -6.17
N PRO A 15 10.75 3.67 -7.27
CA PRO A 15 11.41 4.91 -7.66
C PRO A 15 11.06 6.10 -6.76
N TYR A 16 10.10 5.98 -5.85
CA TYR A 16 9.67 7.08 -4.99
C TYR A 16 10.59 7.24 -3.78
N GLN A 17 11.43 8.28 -3.76
CA GLN A 17 12.36 8.58 -2.67
C GLN A 17 11.76 9.54 -1.63
N ALA A 18 10.75 10.32 -2.01
CA ALA A 18 10.06 11.28 -1.16
C ALA A 18 8.54 11.05 -1.18
N ILE A 19 7.89 11.34 -0.05
CA ILE A 19 6.44 11.15 0.12
C ILE A 19 5.65 12.05 -0.85
N GLU A 20 6.17 13.23 -1.14
CA GLU A 20 5.56 14.22 -2.03
C GLU A 20 5.52 13.75 -3.50
N GLU A 21 6.36 12.81 -3.88
CA GLU A 21 6.40 12.23 -5.23
C GLU A 21 5.37 11.13 -5.44
N MET A 22 4.84 10.58 -4.34
CA MET A 22 3.97 9.41 -4.40
C MET A 22 2.58 9.75 -4.92
N PRO A 23 1.99 8.88 -5.75
CA PRO A 23 0.56 8.95 -6.05
C PRO A 23 -0.23 8.62 -4.77
N ILE A 24 -1.42 9.21 -4.62
CA ILE A 24 -2.30 8.87 -3.50
C ILE A 24 -3.03 7.54 -3.69
N GLN A 25 -3.00 7.01 -4.90
CA GLN A 25 -3.53 5.70 -5.29
C GLN A 25 -2.75 5.17 -6.51
N PRO A 26 -2.71 3.86 -6.75
CA PRO A 26 -2.13 3.30 -7.96
C PRO A 26 -2.75 3.93 -9.21
N ILE A 27 -1.91 4.40 -10.13
CA ILE A 27 -2.37 5.09 -11.35
C ILE A 27 -2.58 4.04 -12.43
N GLY A 28 -3.82 3.87 -12.90
CA GLY A 28 -4.22 2.80 -13.80
C GLY A 28 -3.55 2.74 -15.20
N ASP A 29 -2.91 3.83 -15.65
CA ASP A 29 -2.26 3.88 -17.00
C ASP A 29 -0.80 4.37 -16.96
N GLY A 30 -0.25 4.61 -15.80
CA GLY A 30 1.16 4.97 -15.60
C GLY A 30 1.78 4.04 -14.59
N SER A 31 1.87 2.76 -14.93
CA SER A 31 2.33 1.74 -14.03
C SER A 31 3.76 2.00 -13.57
N VAL A 32 3.98 1.98 -12.28
CA VAL A 32 5.29 2.15 -11.67
C VAL A 32 5.79 0.80 -11.21
N GLN A 33 6.89 0.40 -11.83
CA GLN A 33 7.56 -0.84 -11.49
C GLN A 33 8.47 -0.67 -10.27
N GLY A 34 8.57 -1.76 -9.51
CA GLY A 34 9.49 -1.87 -8.40
C GLY A 34 9.78 -3.32 -8.08
N THR A 35 10.54 -3.55 -7.03
CA THR A 35 10.88 -4.89 -6.58
C THR A 35 10.50 -5.09 -5.13
N VAL A 36 10.10 -6.31 -4.83
CA VAL A 36 9.87 -6.78 -3.46
C VAL A 36 10.94 -7.80 -3.15
N VAL A 37 11.87 -7.47 -2.27
CA VAL A 37 13.01 -8.32 -1.90
C VAL A 37 12.73 -8.93 -0.54
N LEU A 38 12.50 -10.23 -0.50
CA LEU A 38 12.34 -10.97 0.76
C LEU A 38 13.70 -11.32 1.35
N GLU A 39 13.76 -11.50 2.65
CA GLU A 39 14.90 -12.15 3.28
C GLU A 39 15.01 -13.60 2.77
N ALA A 40 16.22 -14.06 2.54
CA ALA A 40 16.47 -15.38 1.95
C ALA A 40 15.82 -16.54 2.75
N ALA A 41 15.66 -16.36 4.06
CA ALA A 41 14.99 -17.33 4.92
C ALA A 41 13.51 -17.56 4.56
N TYR A 42 12.87 -16.66 3.83
CA TYR A 42 11.46 -16.75 3.43
C TYR A 42 11.28 -17.09 1.95
N ALA A 43 12.35 -17.31 1.18
CA ALA A 43 12.30 -17.56 -0.26
C ALA A 43 11.46 -18.80 -0.63
N GLU A 44 11.51 -19.86 0.19
CA GLU A 44 10.71 -21.08 0.01
C GLU A 44 9.19 -20.79 0.05
N GLY A 45 8.77 -19.77 0.83
CA GLY A 45 7.37 -19.33 0.90
C GLY A 45 6.83 -18.70 -0.39
N LEU A 46 7.69 -18.46 -1.40
CA LEU A 46 7.29 -17.94 -2.71
C LEU A 46 7.00 -19.06 -3.74
N GLU A 47 7.05 -20.33 -3.34
CA GLU A 47 6.68 -21.42 -4.23
C GLU A 47 5.25 -21.21 -4.77
N ASP A 48 5.04 -21.47 -6.06
CA ASP A 48 3.78 -21.32 -6.81
C ASP A 48 3.25 -19.86 -6.95
N ILE A 49 3.96 -18.84 -6.47
CA ILE A 49 3.47 -17.45 -6.50
C ILE A 49 3.31 -16.92 -7.94
N GLU A 50 4.10 -17.44 -8.89
CA GLU A 50 4.06 -17.08 -10.31
C GLU A 50 2.74 -17.49 -10.99
N GLY A 51 1.95 -18.35 -10.35
CA GLY A 51 0.61 -18.70 -10.80
C GLY A 51 -0.42 -17.59 -10.64
N PHE A 52 -0.11 -16.52 -9.88
CA PHE A 52 -1.01 -15.42 -9.63
C PHE A 52 -0.60 -14.17 -10.39
N SER A 53 -1.55 -13.49 -11.03
CA SER A 53 -1.31 -12.23 -11.73
C SER A 53 -1.16 -11.04 -10.77
N HIS A 54 -1.84 -11.08 -9.62
CA HIS A 54 -1.84 -9.98 -8.65
C HIS A 54 -1.59 -10.48 -7.24
N LEU A 55 -0.92 -9.62 -6.47
CA LEU A 55 -0.58 -9.86 -5.08
C LEU A 55 -1.08 -8.69 -4.21
N ILE A 56 -1.45 -9.02 -2.98
CA ILE A 56 -1.70 -8.06 -1.91
C ILE A 56 -0.40 -7.93 -1.11
N LEU A 57 0.18 -6.74 -1.09
CA LEU A 57 1.31 -6.40 -0.22
C LEU A 57 0.78 -5.75 1.06
N ILE A 58 1.22 -6.24 2.21
CA ILE A 58 0.97 -5.66 3.53
C ILE A 58 2.30 -5.15 4.06
N TYR A 59 2.35 -3.87 4.42
CA TYR A 59 3.60 -3.20 4.74
C TYR A 59 3.44 -2.15 5.84
N HIS A 60 4.57 -1.69 6.39
CA HIS A 60 4.61 -0.69 7.44
C HIS A 60 4.90 0.70 6.87
N PHE A 61 4.06 1.68 7.18
CA PHE A 61 4.32 3.09 6.88
C PHE A 61 5.44 3.64 7.78
N HIS A 62 6.68 3.28 7.49
CA HIS A 62 7.85 3.48 8.35
C HIS A 62 8.27 4.94 8.56
N ARG A 63 7.79 5.87 7.73
CA ARG A 63 8.06 7.32 7.83
C ARG A 63 6.98 8.08 8.58
N VAL A 64 5.92 7.42 9.01
CA VAL A 64 4.79 8.05 9.68
C VAL A 64 4.95 7.98 11.19
N ARG A 65 4.61 9.07 11.88
CA ARG A 65 4.63 9.12 13.36
C ARG A 65 3.29 9.62 13.88
N GLY A 66 2.85 9.02 15.00
CA GLY A 66 1.59 9.36 15.64
C GLY A 66 0.36 8.98 14.81
N PHE A 67 -0.81 9.37 15.27
CA PHE A 67 -2.07 9.16 14.56
C PHE A 67 -3.07 10.24 14.91
N ASP A 68 -4.06 10.45 14.01
CA ASP A 68 -5.20 11.32 14.24
C ASP A 68 -6.48 10.52 14.00
N LEU A 69 -7.45 10.59 14.91
CA LEU A 69 -8.73 9.89 14.76
C LEU A 69 -9.67 10.56 13.74
N LYS A 70 -9.39 11.80 13.38
CA LYS A 70 -10.08 12.53 12.30
C LYS A 70 -9.05 13.17 11.39
N VAL A 71 -9.16 12.86 10.10
CA VAL A 71 -8.22 13.35 9.08
C VAL A 71 -8.97 14.05 7.95
N LYS A 72 -8.30 15.02 7.33
CA LYS A 72 -8.73 15.63 6.06
C LYS A 72 -8.04 14.86 4.93
N PRO A 73 -8.75 14.00 4.21
CA PRO A 73 -8.17 13.25 3.11
C PRO A 73 -7.83 14.16 1.92
N PHE A 74 -7.05 13.66 0.95
CA PHE A 74 -6.69 14.43 -0.24
C PHE A 74 -7.90 14.78 -1.13
N LEU A 75 -8.92 13.94 -1.13
CA LEU A 75 -10.08 14.03 -2.03
C LEU A 75 -11.29 14.75 -1.41
N ASP A 76 -11.16 15.32 -0.21
CA ASP A 76 -12.25 16.03 0.42
C ASP A 76 -11.73 17.19 1.30
N ASP A 77 -12.52 18.25 1.36
CA ASP A 77 -12.27 19.38 2.24
C ASP A 77 -12.79 19.17 3.66
N GLN A 78 -13.63 18.17 3.85
CA GLN A 78 -14.16 17.81 5.17
C GLN A 78 -13.26 16.80 5.89
N LYS A 79 -13.31 16.83 7.21
CA LYS A 79 -12.66 15.81 8.04
C LYS A 79 -13.54 14.58 8.14
N HIS A 80 -12.92 13.41 7.92
CA HIS A 80 -13.56 12.11 8.10
C HIS A 80 -12.93 11.33 9.25
N GLY A 81 -13.65 10.36 9.80
CA GLY A 81 -13.06 9.41 10.73
C GLY A 81 -11.93 8.63 10.05
N LEU A 82 -10.82 8.43 10.76
CA LEU A 82 -9.63 7.77 10.25
C LEU A 82 -9.94 6.43 9.56
N PHE A 83 -10.79 5.60 10.16
CA PHE A 83 -11.08 4.26 9.65
C PHE A 83 -12.03 4.26 8.43
N ALA A 84 -12.62 5.41 8.10
CA ALA A 84 -13.31 5.62 6.82
C ALA A 84 -12.36 6.14 5.72
N THR A 85 -11.05 6.11 5.94
CA THR A 85 -10.00 6.57 5.01
C THR A 85 -8.87 5.55 4.95
N ARG A 86 -7.97 5.71 3.96
CA ARG A 86 -6.70 4.99 3.85
C ARG A 86 -5.49 5.84 4.26
N ALA A 87 -5.71 6.92 5.01
CA ALA A 87 -4.62 7.77 5.51
C ALA A 87 -3.59 6.94 6.32
N PRO A 88 -2.28 7.20 6.14
CA PRO A 88 -1.23 6.37 6.73
C PRO A 88 -1.02 6.58 8.23
N ARG A 89 -1.38 7.75 8.80
CA ARG A 89 -1.25 8.06 10.24
C ARG A 89 -2.31 7.34 11.05
N ARG A 90 -2.01 6.10 11.39
CA ARG A 90 -2.93 5.14 12.06
C ARG A 90 -2.31 4.65 13.36
N PRO A 91 -3.13 4.20 14.34
CA PRO A 91 -2.62 3.53 15.55
C PRO A 91 -1.66 2.38 15.24
N ASN A 92 -1.99 1.59 14.20
CA ASN A 92 -1.11 0.62 13.56
C ASN A 92 -0.89 1.10 12.13
N PRO A 93 0.26 1.70 11.79
CA PRO A 93 0.50 2.32 10.49
C PRO A 93 0.83 1.24 9.43
N ILE A 94 -0.18 0.41 9.14
CA ILE A 94 -0.11 -0.68 8.16
C ILE A 94 -0.77 -0.22 6.87
N GLY A 95 -0.06 -0.42 5.75
CA GLY A 95 -0.53 -0.20 4.39
C GLY A 95 -0.90 -1.50 3.71
N LEU A 96 -1.73 -1.38 2.67
CA LEU A 96 -2.14 -2.47 1.80
C LEU A 96 -2.22 -1.95 0.36
N SER A 97 -1.52 -2.63 -0.56
CA SER A 97 -1.58 -2.36 -2.00
C SER A 97 -1.78 -3.65 -2.78
N VAL A 98 -2.58 -3.58 -3.84
CA VAL A 98 -2.70 -4.66 -4.83
C VAL A 98 -1.78 -4.31 -5.99
N VAL A 99 -0.81 -5.18 -6.24
CA VAL A 99 0.19 -5.02 -7.30
C VAL A 99 0.07 -6.11 -8.34
N HIS A 100 0.51 -5.84 -9.57
CA HIS A 100 0.62 -6.84 -10.62
C HIS A 100 1.98 -7.52 -10.50
N LEU A 101 2.03 -8.84 -10.47
CA LEU A 101 3.25 -9.62 -10.47
C LEU A 101 3.73 -9.77 -11.92
N LEU A 102 4.92 -9.25 -12.21
CA LEU A 102 5.55 -9.35 -13.52
C LEU A 102 6.48 -10.55 -13.64
N GLY A 103 7.08 -10.98 -12.53
CA GLY A 103 7.98 -12.12 -12.49
C GLY A 103 8.67 -12.29 -11.15
N ARG A 104 9.43 -13.36 -11.02
CA ARG A 104 10.21 -13.71 -9.83
C ARG A 104 11.61 -14.19 -10.23
N GLU A 105 12.59 -13.79 -9.44
CA GLU A 105 13.95 -14.33 -9.47
C GLU A 105 14.39 -14.59 -8.02
N ASP A 106 14.55 -15.85 -7.67
CA ASP A 106 14.87 -16.32 -6.31
C ASP A 106 13.91 -15.75 -5.23
N ASN A 107 14.41 -14.83 -4.39
CA ASN A 107 13.66 -14.14 -3.33
C ASN A 107 13.21 -12.72 -3.74
N VAL A 108 13.29 -12.38 -5.02
CA VAL A 108 12.93 -11.06 -5.56
C VAL A 108 11.70 -11.20 -6.46
N LEU A 109 10.67 -10.40 -6.19
CA LEU A 109 9.52 -10.26 -7.06
C LEU A 109 9.63 -8.94 -7.83
N LEU A 110 9.46 -8.98 -9.15
CA LEU A 110 9.25 -7.80 -9.97
C LEU A 110 7.76 -7.51 -10.02
N VAL A 111 7.36 -6.33 -9.61
CA VAL A 111 5.95 -5.93 -9.52
C VAL A 111 5.71 -4.61 -10.24
N ASP A 112 4.45 -4.40 -10.58
CA ASP A 112 3.96 -3.21 -11.23
C ASP A 112 2.76 -2.63 -10.49
N ASN A 113 2.38 -1.39 -10.80
CA ASN A 113 1.31 -0.66 -10.11
C ASN A 113 1.62 -0.38 -8.63
N LEU A 114 2.87 -0.02 -8.35
CA LEU A 114 3.38 0.21 -7.00
C LEU A 114 3.17 1.67 -6.58
N ASP A 115 2.57 1.87 -5.42
CA ASP A 115 2.29 3.18 -4.80
C ASP A 115 2.95 3.33 -3.42
N VAL A 116 4.14 2.74 -3.27
CA VAL A 116 4.82 2.59 -1.98
C VAL A 116 6.18 3.29 -2.03
N LEU A 117 6.55 3.97 -0.93
CA LEU A 117 7.84 4.64 -0.78
C LEU A 117 9.00 3.62 -0.80
N ASP A 118 10.12 4.00 -1.39
CA ASP A 118 11.32 3.16 -1.37
C ASP A 118 11.79 2.81 0.04
N GLY A 119 12.29 1.60 0.21
CA GLY A 119 12.76 1.10 1.50
C GLY A 119 11.65 0.74 2.50
N THR A 120 10.40 0.63 2.04
CA THR A 120 9.27 0.29 2.92
C THR A 120 9.37 -1.16 3.41
N PRO A 121 9.32 -1.40 4.73
CA PRO A 121 9.33 -2.75 5.30
C PRO A 121 8.08 -3.53 4.92
N LEU A 122 8.27 -4.69 4.31
CA LEU A 122 7.22 -5.64 3.97
C LEU A 122 6.88 -6.51 5.17
N LEU A 123 5.61 -6.68 5.47
CA LEU A 123 5.12 -7.49 6.59
C LEU A 123 4.52 -8.83 6.13
N ASP A 124 3.84 -8.85 4.97
CA ASP A 124 3.19 -10.05 4.45
C ASP A 124 2.89 -9.90 2.96
N ILE A 125 2.74 -11.04 2.28
CA ILE A 125 2.27 -11.14 0.90
C ILE A 125 1.11 -12.12 0.88
N LYS A 126 0.04 -11.78 0.14
CA LYS A 126 -1.06 -12.71 -0.12
C LYS A 126 -1.40 -12.68 -1.61
N PRO A 127 -1.79 -13.81 -2.20
CA PRO A 127 -2.35 -13.80 -3.55
C PRO A 127 -3.67 -13.03 -3.56
N PHE A 128 -3.88 -12.22 -4.60
CA PHE A 128 -5.17 -11.58 -4.84
C PHE A 128 -6.07 -12.56 -5.59
N VAL A 129 -7.21 -12.92 -5.00
CA VAL A 129 -8.19 -13.83 -5.57
C VAL A 129 -9.52 -13.09 -5.74
N PRO A 130 -9.96 -12.77 -6.97
CA PRO A 130 -11.16 -11.96 -7.20
C PRO A 130 -12.41 -12.47 -6.48
N ASP A 131 -12.60 -13.78 -6.43
CA ASP A 131 -13.76 -14.40 -5.77
C ASP A 131 -13.79 -14.15 -4.26
N PHE A 132 -12.63 -13.90 -3.63
CA PHE A 132 -12.53 -13.62 -2.19
C PHE A 132 -12.42 -12.12 -1.92
N ASP A 133 -11.70 -11.38 -2.79
CA ASP A 133 -11.22 -10.02 -2.51
C ASP A 133 -12.05 -8.94 -3.22
N SER A 134 -12.95 -9.32 -4.15
CA SER A 134 -13.78 -8.38 -4.90
C SER A 134 -15.28 -8.65 -4.70
N PRO A 135 -15.82 -8.41 -3.50
CA PRO A 135 -17.25 -8.54 -3.28
C PRO A 135 -18.02 -7.51 -4.11
N MET A 136 -19.30 -7.78 -4.38
CA MET A 136 -20.15 -6.78 -5.02
C MET A 136 -20.21 -5.52 -4.15
N VAL A 137 -19.69 -4.40 -4.66
CA VAL A 137 -19.67 -3.11 -3.96
C VAL A 137 -20.96 -2.36 -4.27
N ILE A 138 -21.73 -2.03 -3.24
CA ILE A 138 -23.00 -1.29 -3.35
C ILE A 138 -22.88 0.16 -2.84
N SER A 139 -21.85 0.48 -2.07
CA SER A 139 -21.62 1.83 -1.57
C SER A 139 -20.12 2.08 -1.35
N VAL A 140 -19.67 3.28 -1.69
CA VAL A 140 -18.27 3.75 -1.47
C VAL A 140 -18.22 4.96 -0.54
N GLY A 141 -19.31 5.25 0.15
CA GLY A 141 -19.40 6.33 1.14
C GLY A 141 -19.05 7.71 0.56
N TRP A 142 -18.25 8.47 1.27
CA TRP A 142 -17.83 9.83 0.89
C TRP A 142 -16.99 9.90 -0.41
N LEU A 143 -16.52 8.77 -0.94
CA LEU A 143 -15.79 8.69 -2.21
C LEU A 143 -16.72 8.68 -3.44
N THR A 144 -18.04 8.67 -3.25
CA THR A 144 -19.01 8.70 -4.36
C THR A 144 -18.72 9.88 -5.29
N GLY A 145 -18.53 9.61 -6.58
CA GLY A 145 -18.25 10.61 -7.61
C GLY A 145 -16.79 11.14 -7.67
N LYS A 146 -15.89 10.71 -6.78
CA LYS A 146 -14.51 11.23 -6.68
C LYS A 146 -13.44 10.39 -7.41
N LYS A 147 -13.83 9.36 -8.13
CA LYS A 147 -12.90 8.40 -8.77
C LYS A 147 -11.89 9.07 -9.73
N VAL A 148 -12.32 10.04 -10.52
CA VAL A 148 -11.45 10.72 -11.50
C VAL A 148 -10.41 11.62 -10.82
N GLN A 149 -10.78 12.29 -9.71
CA GLN A 149 -9.86 13.14 -8.96
C GLN A 149 -8.76 12.33 -8.27
N ALA A 150 -9.05 11.10 -7.84
CA ALA A 150 -8.08 10.23 -7.19
C ALA A 150 -6.90 9.85 -8.09
N GLN A 151 -7.14 9.70 -9.39
CA GLN A 151 -6.12 9.30 -10.37
C GLN A 151 -5.11 10.43 -10.68
N GLN A 152 -5.46 11.68 -10.44
CA GLN A 152 -4.65 12.84 -10.80
C GLN A 152 -3.90 13.47 -9.62
N MET A 153 -4.24 13.08 -8.39
CA MET A 153 -3.70 13.71 -7.19
C MET A 153 -2.43 13.02 -6.69
N ARG A 154 -1.47 13.83 -6.25
CA ARG A 154 -0.24 13.36 -5.59
C ARG A 154 -0.26 13.70 -4.11
N SER A 155 0.55 13.00 -3.34
CA SER A 155 0.77 13.29 -1.94
C SER A 155 1.43 14.66 -1.77
N ASP A 156 1.02 15.42 -0.76
CA ASP A 156 1.63 16.70 -0.38
C ASP A 156 2.41 16.60 0.96
N GLY A 157 2.68 15.39 1.42
CA GLY A 157 3.42 15.14 2.65
C GLY A 157 2.64 15.41 3.95
N ARG A 158 1.36 15.83 3.90
CA ARG A 158 0.56 16.19 5.11
C ARG A 158 0.47 15.09 6.18
N PHE A 159 0.80 13.86 5.83
CA PHE A 159 0.81 12.74 6.77
C PHE A 159 2.22 12.30 7.20
N ALA A 160 3.28 12.93 6.67
CA ALA A 160 4.67 12.56 6.97
C ALA A 160 5.15 13.07 8.32
N THR A 161 4.77 14.31 8.68
CA THR A 161 5.16 14.97 9.93
C THR A 161 3.94 15.32 10.75
N GLY A 162 4.00 15.03 12.06
CA GLY A 162 3.01 15.55 12.99
C GLY A 162 3.08 17.08 13.01
N ALA A 163 1.94 17.72 12.72
CA ALA A 163 1.74 19.10 13.06
C ALA A 163 1.61 19.23 14.58
#